data_38984f2ffbff5dac305edf02af0d09b0
#
_entry.id   38984f2ffbff5dac305edf02af0d09b0
#
_cell.length_a   1.000
_cell.length_b   1.000
_cell.length_c   1.000
_cell.angle_alpha   90.00
_cell.angle_beta   90.00
_cell.angle_gamma   90.00
#
_symmetry.space_group_name_H-M   'P 1'
#
loop_
_entity.id
_entity.type
_entity.pdbx_description
1 polymer ?
#
loop_
_entity_poly.entity_id
_entity_poly.type
_entity_poly.pdbx_seq_one_letter_code
_entity_poly.pdbx_strand_id
1 'polypeptide(L)'
;LPEVVIEKLSVYDDYDSNYTLFNVCGNDIRILDDELAEALKRLSDRNRENLLMYYFLEMSDTEIAKLQNISRSGVFQNRYNSLELMKKILKGEK
;
A
#
# COMPACT_ATOMS: atom_id res chain seq x y z
N LEU A 1 2.33 -10.65 7.88
CA LEU A 1 2.36 -10.05 6.55
C LEU A 1 3.27 -10.83 5.62
N PRO A 2 2.91 -10.95 4.34
CA PRO A 2 3.76 -11.65 3.38
C PRO A 2 5.12 -10.96 3.27
N GLU A 3 6.16 -11.74 3.39
CA GLU A 3 7.53 -11.23 3.40
C GLU A 3 7.90 -10.48 2.12
N VAL A 4 7.44 -10.98 0.99
CA VAL A 4 7.76 -10.35 -0.29
C VAL A 4 7.20 -8.94 -0.40
N VAL A 5 6.03 -8.70 0.20
CA VAL A 5 5.43 -7.36 0.19
C VAL A 5 6.16 -6.46 1.18
N ILE A 6 6.52 -6.98 2.36
CA ILE A 6 7.23 -6.20 3.37
C ILE A 6 8.58 -5.75 2.84
N GLU A 7 9.31 -6.62 2.17
CA GLU A 7 10.60 -6.26 1.60
C GLU A 7 10.48 -5.11 0.60
N LYS A 8 9.46 -5.15 -0.26
CA LYS A 8 9.27 -4.10 -1.24
C LYS A 8 8.79 -2.80 -0.61
N LEU A 9 8.00 -2.88 0.45
CA LEU A 9 7.55 -1.69 1.16
C LEU A 9 8.67 -1.02 1.95
N SER A 10 9.76 -1.73 2.20
CA SER A 10 10.90 -1.21 2.95
C SER A 10 11.98 -0.60 2.08
N VAL A 11 11.75 -0.47 0.79
CA VAL A 11 12.71 0.15 -0.12
C VAL A 11 12.80 1.64 0.17
N TYR A 12 14.01 2.14 0.34
CA TYR A 12 14.23 3.56 0.61
C TYR A 12 15.50 4.09 -0.04
N ASP A 13 16.01 3.42 -1.04
CA ASP A 13 17.14 3.90 -1.80
C ASP A 13 16.63 4.91 -2.82
N ASP A 14 17.07 6.13 -2.71
CA ASP A 14 16.54 7.22 -3.50
C ASP A 14 17.51 7.80 -4.52
N TYR A 15 18.57 7.09 -4.82
CA TYR A 15 19.51 7.54 -5.84
C TYR A 15 18.92 7.46 -7.24
N ASP A 16 17.91 6.65 -7.41
CA ASP A 16 17.23 6.50 -8.69
C ASP A 16 16.15 7.57 -8.81
N SER A 17 16.13 8.27 -9.94
CA SER A 17 15.12 9.27 -10.21
C SER A 17 13.82 8.66 -10.74
N ASN A 18 13.82 7.37 -11.02
CA ASN A 18 12.62 6.70 -11.53
C ASN A 18 11.77 6.21 -10.38
N TYR A 19 10.58 6.76 -10.26
CA TYR A 19 9.66 6.36 -9.21
C TYR A 19 8.22 6.64 -9.66
N THR A 20 7.28 5.99 -8.99
CA THR A 20 5.86 6.25 -9.19
C THR A 20 5.37 7.03 -7.98
N LEU A 21 4.62 8.09 -8.23
CA LEU A 21 4.13 8.96 -7.18
C LEU A 21 2.68 8.66 -6.89
N PHE A 22 2.38 8.48 -5.60
CA PHE A 22 1.01 8.34 -5.13
C PHE A 22 0.75 9.47 -4.14
N ASN A 23 -0.39 10.13 -4.27
CA ASN A 23 -0.78 11.17 -3.33
C ASN A 23 -1.89 10.64 -2.43
N VAL A 24 -1.66 10.70 -1.12
CA VAL A 24 -2.63 10.24 -0.14
C VAL A 24 -2.70 11.27 0.99
N CYS A 25 -3.89 11.78 1.25
CA CYS A 25 -4.12 12.77 2.32
C CYS A 25 -3.20 13.97 2.18
N GLY A 26 -2.93 14.41 0.95
CA GLY A 26 -2.07 15.55 0.68
C GLY A 26 -0.58 15.24 0.77
N ASN A 27 -0.21 13.99 0.98
CA ASN A 27 1.19 13.59 1.07
C ASN A 27 1.59 12.83 -0.18
N ASP A 28 2.75 13.17 -0.73
CA ASP A 28 3.30 12.47 -1.88
C ASP A 28 4.17 11.31 -1.41
N ILE A 29 3.87 10.13 -1.91
CA ILE A 29 4.59 8.92 -1.56
C ILE A 29 5.27 8.39 -2.81
N ARG A 30 6.59 8.26 -2.77
CA ARG A 30 7.38 7.77 -3.90
C ARG A 30 7.64 6.29 -3.76
N ILE A 31 7.27 5.54 -4.79
CA ILE A 31 7.50 4.11 -4.84
C ILE A 31 8.54 3.83 -5.91
N LEU A 32 9.72 3.37 -5.51
CA LEU A 32 10.83 3.13 -6.43
C LEU A 32 10.72 1.80 -7.14
N ASP A 33 10.09 0.82 -6.51
CA ASP A 33 9.94 -0.51 -7.07
C ASP A 33 8.77 -0.52 -8.06
N ASP A 34 9.08 -0.72 -9.35
CA ASP A 34 8.06 -0.70 -10.40
C ASP A 34 7.04 -1.82 -10.23
N GLU A 35 7.47 -2.99 -9.79
CA GLU A 35 6.54 -4.10 -9.58
C GLU A 35 5.55 -3.78 -8.46
N LEU A 36 6.06 -3.19 -7.38
CA LEU A 36 5.19 -2.78 -6.28
C LEU A 36 4.22 -1.71 -6.73
N ALA A 37 4.70 -0.72 -7.50
CA ALA A 37 3.85 0.35 -7.98
C ALA A 37 2.71 -0.20 -8.86
N GLU A 38 3.02 -1.15 -9.74
CA GLU A 38 2.00 -1.75 -10.58
C GLU A 38 0.99 -2.56 -9.77
N ALA A 39 1.47 -3.27 -8.75
CA ALA A 39 0.58 -4.02 -7.87
C ALA A 39 -0.38 -3.06 -7.13
N LEU A 40 0.16 -1.95 -6.64
CA LEU A 40 -0.66 -0.95 -5.96
C LEU A 40 -1.72 -0.36 -6.89
N LYS A 41 -1.38 -0.14 -8.16
CA LYS A 41 -2.32 0.40 -9.13
C LYS A 41 -3.49 -0.54 -9.40
N ARG A 42 -3.31 -1.83 -9.15
CA ARG A 42 -4.37 -2.81 -9.36
C ARG A 42 -5.37 -2.88 -8.22
N LEU A 43 -5.04 -2.26 -7.11
CA LEU A 43 -5.98 -2.20 -5.99
C LEU A 43 -7.00 -1.09 -6.23
N SER A 44 -8.16 -1.21 -5.57
CA SER A 44 -9.12 -0.12 -5.56
C SER A 44 -8.49 1.08 -4.85
N ASP A 45 -8.99 2.27 -5.15
CA ASP A 45 -8.46 3.48 -4.53
C ASP A 45 -8.46 3.38 -3.00
N ARG A 46 -9.56 2.89 -2.44
CA ARG A 46 -9.71 2.76 -1.00
C ARG A 46 -8.66 1.81 -0.41
N ASN A 47 -8.48 0.66 -1.03
CA ASN A 47 -7.54 -0.34 -0.51
C ASN A 47 -6.09 0.12 -0.67
N ARG A 48 -5.77 0.76 -1.78
CA ARG A 48 -4.44 1.32 -1.98
C ARG A 48 -4.14 2.39 -0.95
N GLU A 49 -5.08 3.29 -0.71
CA GLU A 49 -4.90 4.34 0.28
C GLU A 49 -4.73 3.77 1.68
N ASN A 50 -5.48 2.72 2.01
CA ASN A 50 -5.34 2.03 3.28
C ASN A 50 -3.89 1.58 3.50
N LEU A 51 -3.33 0.88 2.51
CA LEU A 51 -1.95 0.40 2.60
C LEU A 51 -0.96 1.54 2.74
N LEU A 52 -1.12 2.58 1.92
CA LEU A 52 -0.17 3.69 1.93
C LEU A 52 -0.25 4.49 3.23
N MET A 53 -1.45 4.69 3.76
CA MET A 53 -1.62 5.37 5.04
C MET A 53 -0.99 4.59 6.18
N TYR A 54 -1.18 3.28 6.17
CA TYR A 54 -0.67 2.44 7.25
C TYR A 54 0.86 2.33 7.23
N TYR A 55 1.43 2.03 6.06
CA TYR A 55 2.86 1.73 5.96
C TYR A 55 3.74 2.95 5.77
N PHE A 56 3.26 4.00 5.14
CA PHE A 56 4.07 5.17 4.84
C PHE A 56 3.73 6.39 5.69
N LEU A 57 2.49 6.55 6.10
CA LEU A 57 2.09 7.67 6.93
C LEU A 57 1.93 7.28 8.40
N GLU A 58 2.20 6.03 8.72
CA GLU A 58 2.18 5.50 10.09
C GLU A 58 0.87 5.75 10.83
N MET A 59 -0.23 5.70 10.09
CA MET A 59 -1.54 5.90 10.68
C MET A 59 -2.08 4.62 11.29
N SER A 60 -2.81 4.76 12.39
CA SER A 60 -3.44 3.61 13.04
C SER A 60 -4.71 3.21 12.29
N ASP A 61 -5.16 1.98 12.53
CA ASP A 61 -6.41 1.51 11.94
C ASP A 61 -7.59 2.39 12.34
N THR A 62 -7.59 2.92 13.56
CA THR A 62 -8.63 3.82 14.02
C THR A 62 -8.66 5.11 13.20
N GLU A 63 -7.49 5.67 12.92
CA GLU A 63 -7.40 6.88 12.11
C GLU A 63 -7.83 6.65 10.68
N ILE A 64 -7.38 5.53 10.11
CA ILE A 64 -7.75 5.17 8.74
C ILE A 64 -9.25 4.93 8.64
N ALA A 65 -9.83 4.25 9.63
CA ALA A 65 -11.27 3.99 9.67
C ALA A 65 -12.07 5.28 9.64
N LYS A 66 -11.63 6.29 10.37
CA LYS A 66 -12.31 7.58 10.38
C LYS A 66 -12.23 8.26 9.02
N LEU A 67 -11.07 8.24 8.40
CA LEU A 67 -10.89 8.86 7.09
C LEU A 67 -11.68 8.16 6.00
N GLN A 68 -11.77 6.85 6.08
CA GLN A 68 -12.47 6.07 5.07
C GLN A 68 -13.94 5.82 5.39
N ASN A 69 -14.36 6.25 6.57
CA ASN A 69 -15.74 6.11 7.01
C ASN A 69 -16.20 4.66 7.02
N ILE A 70 -15.36 3.78 7.56
CA ILE A 70 -15.68 2.37 7.74
C ILE A 70 -15.25 1.95 9.13
N SER A 71 -15.55 0.71 9.52
CA SER A 71 -15.16 0.20 10.83
C SER A 71 -13.66 -0.12 10.85
N ARG A 72 -13.11 -0.14 12.05
CA ARG A 72 -11.72 -0.49 12.25
C ARG A 72 -11.42 -1.91 11.77
N SER A 73 -12.32 -2.85 12.03
CA SER A 73 -12.15 -4.22 11.53
C SER A 73 -12.23 -4.27 10.02
N GLY A 74 -13.05 -3.39 9.41
CA GLY A 74 -13.11 -3.27 7.95
C GLY A 74 -11.78 -2.80 7.36
N VAL A 75 -11.12 -1.85 8.03
CA VAL A 75 -9.79 -1.40 7.61
C VAL A 75 -8.80 -2.57 7.63
N PHE A 76 -8.78 -3.30 8.73
CA PHE A 76 -7.89 -4.45 8.86
C PHE A 76 -8.15 -5.49 7.77
N GLN A 77 -9.41 -5.85 7.58
CA GLN A 77 -9.78 -6.87 6.60
C GLN A 77 -9.43 -6.45 5.18
N ASN A 78 -9.72 -5.19 4.84
CA ASN A 78 -9.39 -4.67 3.51
C ASN A 78 -7.88 -4.68 3.27
N ARG A 79 -7.10 -4.32 4.28
CA ARG A 79 -5.64 -4.34 4.15
C ARG A 79 -5.13 -5.77 4.01
N TYR A 80 -5.66 -6.70 4.80
CA TYR A 80 -5.27 -8.08 4.70
C TYR A 80 -5.54 -8.64 3.30
N ASN A 81 -6.75 -8.40 2.78
CA ASN A 81 -7.12 -8.86 1.45
C ASN A 81 -6.25 -8.23 0.37
N SER A 82 -5.93 -6.95 0.54
CA SER A 82 -5.07 -6.25 -0.42
C SER A 82 -3.66 -6.83 -0.43
N LEU A 83 -3.13 -7.15 0.73
CA LEU A 83 -1.79 -7.74 0.81
C LEU A 83 -1.76 -9.12 0.17
N GLU A 84 -2.81 -9.91 0.34
CA GLU A 84 -2.89 -11.23 -0.30
C GLU A 84 -2.95 -11.10 -1.82
N LEU A 85 -3.72 -10.14 -2.32
CA LEU A 85 -3.80 -9.91 -3.76
C LEU A 85 -2.44 -9.43 -4.30
N MET A 86 -1.79 -8.51 -3.61
CA MET A 86 -0.48 -8.02 -4.03
C MET A 86 0.56 -9.13 -4.03
N LYS A 87 0.49 -10.02 -3.05
CA LYS A 87 1.38 -11.16 -2.99
C LYS A 87 1.25 -12.03 -4.25
N LYS A 88 0.02 -12.28 -4.69
CA LYS A 88 -0.22 -13.04 -5.92
C LYS A 88 0.32 -12.32 -7.13
N ILE A 89 0.08 -11.02 -7.23
CA ILE A 89 0.56 -10.22 -8.36
C ILE A 89 2.09 -10.24 -8.42
N LEU A 90 2.74 -10.01 -7.29
CA LEU A 90 4.20 -9.93 -7.23
C LEU A 90 4.87 -11.26 -7.50
N LYS A 91 4.18 -12.37 -7.23
CA LYS A 91 4.69 -13.70 -7.53
C LYS A 91 4.35 -14.17 -8.94
N GLY A 92 3.63 -13.36 -9.68
CA GLY A 92 3.21 -13.72 -11.02
C GLY A 92 2.08 -14.73 -11.08
N GLU A 93 1.40 -14.95 -9.98
CA GLU A 93 0.23 -15.85 -9.92
C GLU A 93 -0.98 -15.17 -10.58
N LYS A 94 -1.79 -15.97 -11.24
CA LYS A 94 -2.96 -15.45 -11.95
C LYS A 94 -4.26 -15.94 -11.36
#